data_2c068254eddcde39495f9e6b27903cff
#
_entry.id   2c068254eddcde39495f9e6b27903cff
#
_cell.length_a   1.000
_cell.length_b   1.000
_cell.length_c   1.000
_cell.angle_alpha   90.00
_cell.angle_beta   90.00
_cell.angle_gamma   90.00
#
_symmetry.space_group_name_H-M   'P 1'
#
loop_
_entity.id
_entity.type
_entity.pdbx_description
1 polymer ?
#
loop_
_entity_poly.entity_id
_entity_poly.type
_entity_poly.pdbx_seq_one_letter_code
_entity_poly.pdbx_strand_id
1 'polypeptide(L)'
;CFTGTTSFAQELLQSFPNLKLGFTGVCTFKNGSNVREVVRMTDLNRILLETDGPFMAPVPFRGKVAEPSMVPHIAEIIATVKKSTVEDVFEVCRENTREVYGI
;
A
#
# COMPACT_ATOMS: atom_id res chain seq x y z
N CYS A 1 -6.90 2.95 -4.60
CA CYS A 1 -6.74 2.65 -3.17
C CYS A 1 -7.59 1.43 -2.81
N PHE A 2 -6.96 0.40 -2.28
CA PHE A 2 -7.70 -0.79 -1.84
C PHE A 2 -8.09 -0.66 -0.38
N THR A 3 -9.38 -0.78 -0.10
CA THR A 3 -9.93 -0.74 1.27
C THR A 3 -10.91 -1.89 1.53
N GLY A 4 -10.93 -2.90 0.67
CA GLY A 4 -11.82 -4.05 0.78
C GLY A 4 -11.40 -5.07 1.84
N THR A 5 -12.10 -6.20 1.87
CA THR A 5 -11.81 -7.28 2.81
C THR A 5 -10.65 -8.14 2.33
N THR A 6 -10.07 -8.93 3.25
CA THR A 6 -9.03 -9.90 2.90
C THR A 6 -9.55 -10.96 1.93
N SER A 7 -10.79 -11.42 2.10
CA SER A 7 -11.41 -12.40 1.20
C SER A 7 -11.53 -11.87 -0.22
N PHE A 8 -11.95 -10.61 -0.37
CA PHE A 8 -12.09 -9.99 -1.68
C PHE A 8 -10.73 -9.77 -2.33
N ALA A 9 -9.74 -9.32 -1.55
CA ALA A 9 -8.37 -9.16 -2.04
C ALA A 9 -7.81 -10.47 -2.55
N GLN A 10 -7.98 -11.54 -1.78
CA GLN A 10 -7.50 -12.88 -2.16
C GLN A 10 -8.15 -13.35 -3.46
N GLU A 11 -9.45 -13.15 -3.60
CA GLU A 11 -10.17 -13.51 -4.82
C GLU A 11 -9.65 -12.73 -6.02
N LEU A 12 -9.44 -11.42 -5.89
CA LEU A 12 -8.90 -10.60 -6.97
C LEU A 12 -7.49 -11.04 -7.37
N LEU A 13 -6.62 -11.29 -6.39
CA LEU A 13 -5.24 -11.70 -6.66
C LEU A 13 -5.16 -13.07 -7.33
N GLN A 14 -6.06 -14.00 -6.99
CA GLN A 14 -6.13 -15.31 -7.60
C GLN A 14 -6.69 -15.25 -9.02
N SER A 15 -7.71 -14.42 -9.23
CA SER A 15 -8.40 -14.32 -10.52
C SER A 15 -7.62 -13.53 -11.57
N PHE A 16 -6.78 -12.58 -11.13
CA PHE A 16 -6.05 -11.68 -12.02
C PHE A 16 -4.56 -11.69 -11.67
N PRO A 17 -3.76 -12.59 -12.30
CA PRO A 17 -2.35 -12.79 -11.93
C PRO A 17 -1.47 -11.55 -12.04
N ASN A 18 -1.84 -10.60 -12.91
CA ASN A 18 -1.05 -9.37 -13.11
C ASN A 18 -1.58 -8.19 -12.28
N LEU A 19 -2.64 -8.39 -11.50
CA LEU A 19 -3.23 -7.33 -10.69
C LEU A 19 -2.31 -6.95 -9.54
N LYS A 20 -2.19 -5.64 -9.31
CA LYS A 20 -1.52 -5.08 -8.14
C LYS A 20 -2.54 -4.33 -7.28
N LEU A 21 -2.30 -4.31 -5.97
CA LEU A 21 -3.16 -3.56 -5.04
C LEU A 21 -2.43 -2.31 -4.58
N GLY A 22 -3.10 -1.16 -4.68
CA GLY A 22 -2.56 0.13 -4.25
C GLY A 22 -3.00 0.45 -2.83
N PHE A 23 -2.07 0.95 -2.01
CA PHE A 23 -2.34 1.32 -0.62
C PHE A 23 -1.95 2.78 -0.38
N THR A 24 -2.83 3.49 0.33
CA THR A 24 -2.67 4.89 0.69
C THR A 24 -2.37 5.04 2.18
N GLY A 25 -2.44 6.27 2.67
CA GLY A 25 -2.27 6.56 4.08
C GLY A 25 -3.24 5.84 5.01
N VAL A 26 -4.33 5.29 4.50
CA VAL A 26 -5.30 4.53 5.32
C VAL A 26 -4.63 3.38 6.06
N CYS A 27 -3.62 2.74 5.47
CA CYS A 27 -2.93 1.62 6.13
C CYS A 27 -2.17 2.05 7.39
N THR A 28 -1.93 3.34 7.59
CA THR A 28 -1.27 3.88 8.79
C THR A 28 -2.27 4.25 9.90
N PHE A 29 -3.57 4.28 9.59
CA PHE A 29 -4.59 4.76 10.53
C PHE A 29 -4.82 3.76 11.67
N LYS A 30 -5.18 4.29 12.85
CA LYS A 30 -5.49 3.46 14.01
C LYS A 30 -6.60 2.46 13.72
N ASN A 31 -7.62 2.88 12.97
CA ASN A 31 -8.74 2.04 12.57
C ASN A 31 -8.52 1.34 11.21
N GLY A 32 -7.28 1.30 10.74
CA GLY A 32 -6.92 0.67 9.47
C GLY A 32 -6.44 -0.77 9.58
N SER A 33 -6.76 -1.47 10.66
CA SER A 33 -6.29 -2.85 10.90
C SER A 33 -6.69 -3.81 9.78
N ASN A 34 -7.89 -3.65 9.22
CA ASN A 34 -8.35 -4.48 8.12
C ASN A 34 -7.47 -4.30 6.88
N VAL A 35 -7.11 -3.05 6.57
CA VAL A 35 -6.23 -2.75 5.44
C VAL A 35 -4.84 -3.33 5.68
N ARG A 36 -4.32 -3.23 6.91
CA ARG A 36 -3.02 -3.83 7.26
C ARG A 36 -3.02 -5.34 7.12
N GLU A 37 -4.15 -6.02 7.42
CA GLU A 37 -4.27 -7.46 7.19
C GLU A 37 -4.20 -7.80 5.70
N VAL A 38 -4.84 -6.99 4.85
CA VAL A 38 -4.73 -7.16 3.40
C VAL A 38 -3.28 -6.99 2.95
N VAL A 39 -2.57 -5.99 3.47
CA VAL A 39 -1.14 -5.80 3.18
C VAL A 39 -0.35 -7.04 3.61
N ARG A 40 -0.63 -7.57 4.80
CA ARG A 40 0.09 -8.75 5.32
C ARG A 40 -0.05 -9.96 4.41
N MET A 41 -1.25 -10.20 3.89
CA MET A 41 -1.50 -11.37 3.06
C MET A 41 -1.09 -11.19 1.59
N THR A 42 -0.82 -9.95 1.15
CA THR A 42 -0.48 -9.66 -0.24
C THR A 42 1.04 -9.72 -0.43
N ASP A 43 1.50 -10.46 -1.44
CA ASP A 43 2.93 -10.49 -1.75
C ASP A 43 3.44 -9.09 -2.11
N LEU A 44 4.63 -8.76 -1.64
CA LEU A 44 5.19 -7.42 -1.83
C LEU A 44 5.29 -7.03 -3.30
N ASN A 45 5.55 -7.99 -4.19
CA ASN A 45 5.62 -7.74 -5.63
C ASN A 45 4.27 -7.42 -6.27
N ARG A 46 3.20 -7.39 -5.48
CA ARG A 46 1.84 -7.06 -5.95
C ARG A 46 1.28 -5.84 -5.24
N ILE A 47 2.14 -5.04 -4.63
CA ILE A 47 1.76 -3.83 -3.88
C ILE A 47 2.25 -2.58 -4.61
N LEU A 48 1.39 -1.57 -4.69
CA LEU A 48 1.74 -0.23 -5.14
C LEU A 48 1.55 0.75 -3.99
N LEU A 49 2.43 1.74 -3.92
CA LEU A 49 2.30 2.84 -2.98
C LEU A 49 1.63 4.01 -3.67
N GLU A 50 0.65 4.62 -3.01
CA GLU A 50 -0.04 5.76 -3.59
C GLU A 50 -0.56 6.70 -2.51
N THR A 51 -0.93 7.91 -2.92
CA THR A 51 -1.69 8.83 -2.08
C THR A 51 -3.00 9.14 -2.77
N ASP A 52 -4.05 9.36 -1.97
CA ASP A 52 -5.36 9.76 -2.46
C ASP A 52 -5.50 11.27 -2.24
N GLY A 53 -4.42 11.99 -2.54
CA GLY A 53 -4.35 13.41 -2.29
C GLY A 53 -5.54 14.19 -2.86
N PRO A 54 -6.09 15.15 -2.11
CA PRO A 54 -5.60 15.65 -0.82
C PRO A 54 -6.07 14.86 0.41
N PHE A 55 -6.71 13.70 0.20
CA PHE A 55 -7.35 12.91 1.25
C PHE A 55 -6.41 11.81 1.79
N MET A 56 -6.77 11.26 2.96
CA MET A 56 -6.14 10.08 3.55
C MET A 56 -4.64 10.23 3.80
N ALA A 57 -4.23 11.39 4.35
CA ALA A 57 -2.84 11.58 4.74
C ALA A 57 -2.43 10.54 5.80
N PRO A 58 -1.23 9.94 5.68
CA PRO A 58 -0.78 8.93 6.64
C PRO A 58 -0.46 9.54 8.01
N VAL A 59 -0.51 8.72 9.06
CA VAL A 59 -0.01 9.15 10.38
C VAL A 59 1.49 9.44 10.23
N PRO A 60 2.01 10.55 10.79
CA PRO A 60 1.38 11.48 11.73
C PRO A 60 0.63 12.66 11.10
N PHE A 61 0.38 12.64 9.80
CA PHE A 61 -0.20 13.79 9.07
C PHE A 61 -1.71 13.67 8.87
N ARG A 62 -2.37 12.71 9.52
CA ARG A 62 -3.81 12.51 9.38
C ARG A 62 -4.57 13.80 9.69
N GLY A 63 -5.52 14.14 8.81
CA GLY A 63 -6.28 15.40 8.93
C GLY A 63 -5.65 16.57 8.18
N LYS A 64 -4.44 16.37 7.63
CA LYS A 64 -3.78 17.34 6.77
C LYS A 64 -3.93 16.95 5.31
N VAL A 65 -3.52 17.82 4.39
CA VAL A 65 -3.55 17.52 2.96
C VAL A 65 -2.50 16.45 2.66
N ALA A 66 -2.92 15.37 2.00
CA ALA A 66 -1.99 14.32 1.59
C ALA A 66 -1.16 14.77 0.40
N GLU A 67 0.14 14.52 0.46
CA GLU A 67 1.11 14.91 -0.57
C GLU A 67 1.99 13.70 -0.93
N PRO A 68 2.55 13.65 -2.16
CA PRO A 68 3.45 12.56 -2.55
C PRO A 68 4.65 12.38 -1.62
N SER A 69 5.14 13.46 -1.01
CA SER A 69 6.23 13.40 -0.04
C SER A 69 5.90 12.58 1.21
N MET A 70 4.63 12.24 1.42
CA MET A 70 4.18 11.43 2.55
C MET A 70 4.22 9.93 2.27
N VAL A 71 4.49 9.52 1.02
CA VAL A 71 4.61 8.10 0.65
C VAL A 71 5.62 7.33 1.51
N PRO A 72 6.77 7.90 1.93
CA PRO A 72 7.69 7.20 2.82
C PRO A 72 7.05 6.70 4.12
N HIS A 73 6.08 7.43 4.66
CA HIS A 73 5.37 7.01 5.88
C HIS A 73 4.50 5.78 5.63
N ILE A 74 3.93 5.67 4.44
CA ILE A 74 3.17 4.49 4.02
C ILE A 74 4.11 3.30 3.90
N ALA A 75 5.28 3.50 3.27
CA ALA A 75 6.28 2.46 3.12
C ALA A 75 6.79 1.94 4.47
N GLU A 76 6.93 2.82 5.46
CA GLU A 76 7.34 2.42 6.81
C GLU A 76 6.37 1.42 7.44
N ILE A 77 5.06 1.69 7.37
CA ILE A 77 4.08 0.77 7.95
C ILE A 77 4.01 -0.54 7.18
N ILE A 78 4.12 -0.49 5.85
CA ILE A 78 4.15 -1.69 5.03
C ILE A 78 5.38 -2.53 5.37
N ALA A 79 6.55 -1.91 5.52
CA ALA A 79 7.76 -2.60 5.92
C ALA A 79 7.58 -3.30 7.27
N THR A 80 6.96 -2.63 8.24
CA THR A 80 6.68 -3.20 9.56
C THR A 80 5.74 -4.40 9.44
N VAL A 81 4.66 -4.27 8.69
CA VAL A 81 3.67 -5.34 8.51
C VAL A 81 4.28 -6.55 7.79
N LYS A 82 5.12 -6.31 6.79
CA LYS A 82 5.76 -7.35 5.99
C LYS A 82 7.06 -7.88 6.60
N LYS A 83 7.51 -7.30 7.72
CA LYS A 83 8.80 -7.63 8.35
C LYS A 83 9.97 -7.49 7.39
N SER A 84 9.92 -6.42 6.59
CA SER A 84 10.95 -6.06 5.61
C SER A 84 11.56 -4.72 5.97
N THR A 85 12.57 -4.27 5.20
CA THR A 85 13.12 -2.94 5.36
C THR A 85 12.37 -1.95 4.47
N VAL A 86 12.43 -0.65 4.82
CA VAL A 86 11.82 0.40 4.01
C VAL A 86 12.44 0.43 2.62
N GLU A 87 13.75 0.21 2.53
CA GLU A 87 14.48 0.17 1.26
C GLU A 87 13.96 -0.93 0.34
N ASP A 88 13.71 -2.12 0.89
CA ASP A 88 13.16 -3.24 0.13
C ASP A 88 11.75 -2.92 -0.36
N VAL A 89 10.92 -2.30 0.48
CA VAL A 89 9.57 -1.89 0.08
C VAL A 89 9.64 -0.91 -1.09
N PHE A 90 10.49 0.12 -1.01
CA PHE A 90 10.64 1.08 -2.08
C PHE A 90 11.12 0.43 -3.38
N GLU A 91 12.12 -0.42 -3.30
CA GLU A 91 12.69 -1.07 -4.47
C GLU A 91 11.66 -1.95 -5.19
N VAL A 92 10.98 -2.82 -4.44
CA VAL A 92 9.98 -3.73 -5.02
C VAL A 92 8.78 -2.94 -5.55
N CYS A 93 8.28 -1.97 -4.80
CA CYS A 93 7.13 -1.18 -5.24
C CYS A 93 7.47 -0.30 -6.46
N ARG A 94 8.70 0.18 -6.56
CA ARG A 94 9.16 0.89 -7.76
C ARG A 94 9.13 -0.01 -8.98
N GLU A 95 9.61 -1.24 -8.86
CA GLU A 95 9.56 -2.22 -9.95
C GLU A 95 8.12 -2.56 -10.31
N ASN A 96 7.23 -2.69 -9.32
CA ASN A 96 5.81 -2.93 -9.55
C ASN A 96 5.18 -1.78 -10.35
N THR A 97 5.53 -0.54 -10.03
CA THR A 97 5.05 0.64 -10.74
C THR A 97 5.49 0.63 -12.20
N ARG A 98 6.75 0.28 -12.45
CA ARG A 98 7.27 0.15 -13.81
C ARG A 98 6.52 -0.91 -14.59
N GLU A 99 6.26 -2.05 -13.98
CA GLU A 99 5.55 -3.15 -14.61
C GLU A 99 4.13 -2.75 -15.02
N VAL A 100 3.41 -2.03 -14.13
CA VAL A 100 2.03 -1.62 -14.39
C VAL A 100 1.96 -0.51 -15.44
N TYR A 101 2.84 0.48 -15.38
CA TYR A 101 2.77 1.66 -16.23
C TYR A 101 3.72 1.63 -17.41
N GLY A 102 4.59 0.65 -17.51
CA GLY A 102 5.50 0.50 -18.65
C GLY A 102 6.62 1.54 -18.70
N ILE A 103 7.02 2.08 -17.57
CA ILE A 103 8.01 3.16 -17.49
C ILE A 103 9.35 2.69 -16.98
#